data_82b0e21be5e9898dbd9aa0e4b403df57
#
_entry.id   82b0e21be5e9898dbd9aa0e4b403df57
#
_cell.length_a   1.000
_cell.length_b   1.000
_cell.length_c   1.000
_cell.angle_alpha   90.00
_cell.angle_beta   90.00
_cell.angle_gamma   90.00
#
_symmetry.space_group_name_H-M   'P 1'
#
loop_
_entity.id
_entity.type
_entity.pdbx_description
1 polymer ?
#
loop_
_entity_poly.entity_id
_entity_poly.type
_entity_poly.pdbx_seq_one_letter_code
_entity_poly.pdbx_strand_id
1 'polypeptide(L)'
;MNTFREHDCEESAVEHTSTPDKPYHYVGSGLGNVYLAGVRYWVCTVCGKQAADIPSLNQLLSSIARTLVEKQSRLTGEQVRYLRKRLSRQSKEFAAMIGVTPERYSAIESSELPLAEGRDKLVRFIYRVLSKDRKLKEALNNERQMELWLIALHGKGDSERIMGTWLGHHKWRVEAEPLELVAA
;
A
#
# COMPACT_ATOMS: atom_id res chain seq x y z
N MET A 1 -14.74 13.14 11.83
CA MET A 1 -14.24 14.50 12.12
C MET A 1 -13.68 15.05 10.82
N ASN A 2 -14.22 16.16 10.35
CA ASN A 2 -13.94 16.73 9.01
C ASN A 2 -12.54 17.33 8.97
N THR A 3 -11.58 16.65 8.38
CA THR A 3 -10.18 17.11 8.18
C THR A 3 -10.06 18.29 7.20
N PHE A 4 -11.18 18.77 6.65
CA PHE A 4 -11.21 19.89 5.71
C PHE A 4 -11.07 21.26 6.38
N ARG A 5 -11.08 21.32 7.73
CA ARG A 5 -11.00 22.58 8.49
C ARG A 5 -9.59 23.18 8.65
N GLU A 6 -8.56 22.49 8.16
CA GLU A 6 -7.16 22.90 8.38
C GLU A 6 -6.50 23.57 7.17
N HIS A 7 -7.25 24.21 6.29
CA HIS A 7 -6.65 25.07 5.27
C HIS A 7 -7.21 26.50 5.36
N ASP A 8 -6.37 27.47 5.07
CA ASP A 8 -6.64 28.91 5.21
C ASP A 8 -7.67 29.50 4.22
N CYS A 9 -8.37 28.68 3.46
CA CYS A 9 -9.43 29.14 2.56
C CYS A 9 -10.78 29.11 3.27
N GLU A 10 -11.42 30.28 3.40
CA GLU A 10 -12.74 30.44 4.03
C GLU A 10 -13.91 29.92 3.18
N GLU A 11 -13.65 29.39 1.96
CA GLU A 11 -14.71 29.07 1.01
C GLU A 11 -15.04 27.59 0.85
N SER A 12 -16.20 27.36 0.22
CA SER A 12 -16.90 26.10 0.10
C SER A 12 -16.12 25.03 -0.67
N ALA A 13 -16.07 23.85 -0.10
CA ALA A 13 -15.59 22.65 -0.77
C ALA A 13 -16.76 21.96 -1.48
N VAL A 14 -16.53 21.50 -2.70
CA VAL A 14 -17.47 20.67 -3.44
C VAL A 14 -17.27 19.21 -3.09
N GLU A 15 -18.36 18.53 -2.71
CA GLU A 15 -18.38 17.11 -2.42
C GLU A 15 -18.45 16.29 -3.70
N HIS A 16 -17.63 15.22 -3.75
CA HIS A 16 -17.61 14.23 -4.81
C HIS A 16 -17.63 12.82 -4.23
N THR A 17 -18.09 11.86 -5.02
CA THR A 17 -17.92 10.44 -4.72
C THR A 17 -17.03 9.81 -5.79
N SER A 18 -15.96 9.15 -5.36
CA SER A 18 -15.05 8.48 -6.28
C SER A 18 -15.67 7.20 -6.85
N THR A 19 -15.36 6.91 -8.10
CA THR A 19 -15.79 5.71 -8.84
C THR A 19 -14.59 4.94 -9.37
N PRO A 20 -14.73 3.71 -9.83
CA PRO A 20 -13.63 3.00 -10.48
C PRO A 20 -13.03 3.75 -11.68
N ASP A 21 -13.85 4.46 -12.47
CA ASP A 21 -13.42 5.25 -13.63
C ASP A 21 -12.78 6.60 -13.22
N LYS A 22 -13.15 7.13 -12.05
CA LYS A 22 -12.62 8.37 -11.47
C LYS A 22 -12.26 8.14 -10.00
N PRO A 23 -11.20 7.36 -9.73
CA PRO A 23 -10.83 7.03 -8.36
C PRO A 23 -10.14 8.22 -7.67
N TYR A 24 -10.28 8.28 -6.36
CA TYR A 24 -9.55 9.24 -5.53
C TYR A 24 -8.11 8.76 -5.32
N HIS A 25 -7.12 9.60 -5.67
CA HIS A 25 -5.70 9.30 -5.43
C HIS A 25 -5.34 9.48 -3.95
N TYR A 26 -5.07 8.39 -3.26
CA TYR A 26 -4.82 8.40 -1.82
C TYR A 26 -3.33 8.43 -1.48
N VAL A 27 -2.74 9.61 -1.46
CA VAL A 27 -1.33 9.83 -1.07
C VAL A 27 -1.05 9.62 0.41
N GLY A 28 -2.05 9.70 1.27
CA GLY A 28 -1.91 9.54 2.73
C GLY A 28 -1.46 8.15 3.18
N SER A 29 -1.49 7.16 2.29
CA SER A 29 -0.87 5.84 2.53
C SER A 29 0.66 5.91 2.60
N GLY A 30 1.28 6.91 2.00
CA GLY A 30 2.74 6.98 1.76
C GLY A 30 3.20 6.12 0.58
N LEU A 31 2.26 5.69 -0.27
CA LEU A 31 2.48 5.02 -1.55
C LEU A 31 1.94 5.91 -2.67
N GLY A 32 2.70 6.09 -3.73
CA GLY A 32 2.32 6.95 -4.85
C GLY A 32 1.26 6.37 -5.79
N ASN A 33 0.93 5.09 -5.64
CA ASN A 33 0.09 4.34 -6.58
C ASN A 33 -1.19 3.76 -5.95
N VAL A 34 -1.73 4.39 -4.89
CA VAL A 34 -2.97 3.94 -4.23
C VAL A 34 -4.15 4.81 -4.67
N TYR A 35 -5.18 4.16 -5.18
CA TYR A 35 -6.41 4.79 -5.64
C TYR A 35 -7.62 4.17 -4.94
N LEU A 36 -8.61 4.99 -4.61
CA LEU A 36 -9.80 4.55 -3.87
C LEU A 36 -11.06 4.85 -4.66
N ALA A 37 -11.94 3.87 -4.76
CA ALA A 37 -13.29 4.01 -5.30
C ALA A 37 -14.33 3.81 -4.19
N GLY A 38 -15.47 4.48 -4.31
CA GLY A 38 -16.58 4.41 -3.35
C GLY A 38 -16.36 5.27 -2.10
N VAL A 39 -15.42 6.23 -2.12
CA VAL A 39 -15.21 7.16 -1.01
C VAL A 39 -15.73 8.54 -1.34
N ARG A 40 -16.24 9.26 -0.34
CA ARG A 40 -16.57 10.68 -0.44
C ARG A 40 -15.32 11.51 -0.25
N TYR A 41 -15.15 12.51 -1.06
CA TYR A 41 -14.05 13.46 -0.92
C TYR A 41 -14.51 14.87 -1.31
N TRP A 42 -13.82 15.86 -0.81
CA TRP A 42 -14.08 17.27 -1.03
C TRP A 42 -12.90 17.91 -1.72
N VAL A 43 -13.21 18.82 -2.63
CA VAL A 43 -12.21 19.61 -3.35
C VAL A 43 -12.47 21.08 -3.05
N CYS A 44 -11.47 21.79 -2.53
CA CYS A 44 -11.56 23.22 -2.35
C CYS A 44 -11.62 23.94 -3.70
N THR A 45 -12.62 24.78 -3.91
CA THR A 45 -12.80 25.52 -5.16
C THR A 45 -11.73 26.59 -5.41
N VAL A 46 -11.04 27.02 -4.36
CA VAL A 46 -10.03 28.08 -4.43
C VAL A 46 -8.62 27.51 -4.65
N CYS A 47 -8.17 26.57 -3.82
CA CYS A 47 -6.80 26.08 -3.86
C CYS A 47 -6.65 24.66 -4.39
N GLY A 48 -7.75 23.96 -4.73
CA GLY A 48 -7.74 22.58 -5.23
C GLY A 48 -7.35 21.53 -4.21
N LYS A 49 -7.08 21.88 -2.96
CA LYS A 49 -6.79 20.88 -1.90
C LYS A 49 -7.94 19.91 -1.76
N GLN A 50 -7.58 18.64 -1.56
CA GLN A 50 -8.54 17.55 -1.44
C GLN A 50 -8.46 16.91 -0.05
N ALA A 51 -9.60 16.48 0.46
CA ALA A 51 -9.71 15.66 1.66
C ALA A 51 -10.76 14.58 1.44
N ALA A 52 -10.51 13.36 1.90
CA ALA A 52 -11.44 12.26 1.75
C ALA A 52 -11.88 11.72 3.11
N ASP A 53 -13.13 11.28 3.18
CA ASP A 53 -13.65 10.47 4.27
C ASP A 53 -13.36 9.00 3.97
N ILE A 54 -12.36 8.45 4.64
CA ILE A 54 -11.93 7.07 4.41
C ILE A 54 -12.42 6.20 5.57
N PRO A 55 -13.52 5.46 5.36
CA PRO A 55 -14.07 4.60 6.39
C PRO A 55 -13.13 3.44 6.70
N SER A 56 -13.08 3.03 7.97
CA SER A 56 -12.27 1.87 8.41
C SER A 56 -10.81 1.91 7.94
N LEU A 57 -10.15 3.06 8.08
CA LEU A 57 -8.79 3.32 7.58
C LEU A 57 -7.79 2.21 7.95
N ASN A 58 -7.81 1.73 9.20
CA ASN A 58 -6.90 0.66 9.62
C ASN A 58 -7.10 -0.64 8.83
N GLN A 59 -8.34 -0.94 8.46
CA GLN A 59 -8.64 -2.10 7.63
C GLN A 59 -8.15 -1.90 6.20
N LEU A 60 -8.34 -0.72 5.62
CA LEU A 60 -7.78 -0.37 4.32
C LEU A 60 -6.27 -0.56 4.30
N LEU A 61 -5.55 0.05 5.26
CA LEU A 61 -4.11 -0.04 5.35
C LEU A 61 -3.62 -1.49 5.54
N SER A 62 -4.34 -2.31 6.31
CA SER A 62 -4.02 -3.74 6.46
C SER A 62 -4.27 -4.51 5.15
N SER A 63 -5.33 -4.18 4.42
CA SER A 63 -5.63 -4.81 3.13
C SER A 63 -4.58 -4.44 2.07
N ILE A 64 -4.14 -3.18 2.01
CA ILE A 64 -3.03 -2.75 1.16
C ILE A 64 -1.76 -3.57 1.48
N ALA A 65 -1.41 -3.69 2.76
CA ALA A 65 -0.23 -4.47 3.16
C ALA A 65 -0.33 -5.94 2.72
N ARG A 66 -1.52 -6.55 2.84
CA ARG A 66 -1.75 -7.93 2.37
C ARG A 66 -1.56 -8.05 0.87
N THR A 67 -2.15 -7.15 0.09
CA THR A 67 -1.98 -7.10 -1.37
C THR A 67 -0.51 -6.98 -1.75
N LEU A 68 0.28 -6.13 -1.07
CA LEU A 68 1.71 -6.00 -1.31
C LEU A 68 2.49 -7.29 -1.02
N VAL A 69 2.10 -8.02 0.04
CA VAL A 69 2.73 -9.28 0.40
C VAL A 69 2.39 -10.39 -0.60
N GLU A 70 1.22 -10.36 -1.20
CA GLU A 70 0.68 -11.42 -2.06
C GLU A 70 0.89 -11.16 -3.56
N LYS A 71 1.13 -9.91 -3.98
CA LYS A 71 1.35 -9.60 -5.40
C LYS A 71 2.58 -10.32 -5.96
N GLN A 72 2.56 -10.63 -7.25
CA GLN A 72 3.65 -11.34 -7.92
C GLN A 72 4.85 -10.44 -8.24
N SER A 73 4.63 -9.19 -8.63
CA SER A 73 5.69 -8.24 -8.96
C SER A 73 6.55 -7.89 -7.73
N ARG A 74 7.80 -7.48 -7.96
CA ARG A 74 8.71 -7.08 -6.88
C ARG A 74 8.20 -5.87 -6.11
N LEU A 75 8.57 -5.79 -4.83
CA LEU A 75 8.31 -4.62 -4.01
C LEU A 75 9.20 -3.44 -4.45
N THR A 76 8.59 -2.27 -4.57
CA THR A 76 9.34 -1.01 -4.70
C THR A 76 9.88 -0.57 -3.34
N GLY A 77 10.82 0.38 -3.33
CA GLY A 77 11.36 0.94 -2.09
C GLY A 77 10.28 1.55 -1.18
N GLU A 78 9.31 2.28 -1.77
CA GLU A 78 8.15 2.81 -1.02
C GLU A 78 7.32 1.72 -0.38
N GLN A 79 7.13 0.59 -1.08
CA GLN A 79 6.36 -0.55 -0.57
C GLN A 79 7.09 -1.27 0.57
N VAL A 80 8.43 -1.39 0.47
CA VAL A 80 9.27 -1.89 1.58
C VAL A 80 9.14 -0.98 2.81
N ARG A 81 9.26 0.34 2.61
CA ARG A 81 9.05 1.35 3.65
C ARG A 81 7.66 1.26 4.27
N TYR A 82 6.64 1.08 3.45
CA TYR A 82 5.26 0.92 3.91
C TYR A 82 5.12 -0.29 4.82
N LEU A 83 5.56 -1.48 4.39
CA LEU A 83 5.48 -2.71 5.18
C LEU A 83 6.24 -2.59 6.51
N ARG A 84 7.45 -2.01 6.50
CA ARG A 84 8.21 -1.74 7.74
C ARG A 84 7.45 -0.83 8.70
N LYS A 85 6.92 0.29 8.21
CA LYS A 85 6.13 1.24 9.04
C LYS A 85 4.90 0.57 9.62
N ARG A 86 4.22 -0.30 8.89
CA ARG A 86 3.09 -1.09 9.37
C ARG A 86 3.47 -2.06 10.50
N LEU A 87 4.71 -2.54 10.53
CA LEU A 87 5.26 -3.34 11.63
C LEU A 87 5.78 -2.47 12.79
N SER A 88 5.68 -1.13 12.70
CA SER A 88 6.25 -0.19 13.69
C SER A 88 7.75 -0.42 13.93
N ARG A 89 8.51 -0.81 12.89
CA ARG A 89 9.95 -1.06 12.98
C ARG A 89 10.76 0.15 12.52
N GLN A 90 11.87 0.41 13.23
CA GLN A 90 12.84 1.41 12.80
C GLN A 90 13.62 0.91 11.58
N SER A 91 14.12 1.83 10.74
CA SER A 91 14.89 1.51 9.54
C SER A 91 16.10 0.63 9.85
N LYS A 92 16.87 0.99 10.89
CA LYS A 92 18.06 0.25 11.31
C LYS A 92 17.75 -1.21 11.74
N GLU A 93 16.67 -1.39 12.50
CA GLU A 93 16.24 -2.73 12.92
C GLU A 93 15.83 -3.58 11.73
N PHE A 94 15.07 -3.01 10.82
CA PHE A 94 14.59 -3.74 9.65
C PHE A 94 15.72 -4.07 8.66
N ALA A 95 16.70 -3.17 8.51
CA ALA A 95 17.92 -3.42 7.75
C ALA A 95 18.67 -4.66 8.27
N ALA A 96 18.83 -4.76 9.60
CA ALA A 96 19.46 -5.91 10.24
C ALA A 96 18.66 -7.20 9.98
N MET A 97 17.31 -7.16 10.03
CA MET A 97 16.45 -8.32 9.76
C MET A 97 16.63 -8.89 8.34
N ILE A 98 16.87 -8.03 7.35
CA ILE A 98 17.06 -8.46 5.95
C ILE A 98 18.53 -8.58 5.54
N GLY A 99 19.45 -8.44 6.49
CA GLY A 99 20.87 -8.64 6.28
C GLY A 99 21.52 -7.61 5.35
N VAL A 100 21.21 -6.30 5.56
CA VAL A 100 21.85 -5.19 4.83
C VAL A 100 22.30 -4.10 5.81
N THR A 101 23.25 -3.25 5.36
CA THR A 101 23.64 -2.08 6.15
C THR A 101 22.52 -1.02 6.15
N PRO A 102 22.46 -0.14 7.18
CA PRO A 102 21.46 0.93 7.23
C PRO A 102 21.49 1.86 6.01
N GLU A 103 22.68 2.16 5.48
CA GLU A 103 22.86 3.02 4.30
C GLU A 103 22.27 2.36 3.05
N ARG A 104 22.57 1.07 2.84
CA ARG A 104 22.01 0.31 1.72
C ARG A 104 20.50 0.17 1.85
N TYR A 105 19.99 0.01 3.07
CA TYR A 105 18.56 -0.05 3.32
C TYR A 105 17.87 1.29 3.00
N SER A 106 18.48 2.41 3.37
CA SER A 106 17.98 3.76 3.02
C SER A 106 17.90 3.94 1.50
N ALA A 107 18.93 3.54 0.77
CA ALA A 107 18.95 3.60 -0.70
C ALA A 107 17.89 2.68 -1.34
N ILE A 108 17.55 1.55 -0.72
CA ILE A 108 16.43 0.71 -1.16
C ILE A 108 15.09 1.43 -0.92
N GLU A 109 14.88 2.01 0.26
CA GLU A 109 13.62 2.72 0.58
C GLU A 109 13.40 3.98 -0.26
N SER A 110 14.47 4.66 -0.69
CA SER A 110 14.40 5.80 -1.61
C SER A 110 14.29 5.39 -3.09
N SER A 111 14.31 4.09 -3.37
CA SER A 111 14.31 3.53 -4.74
C SER A 111 15.56 3.83 -5.57
N GLU A 112 16.65 4.28 -4.95
CA GLU A 112 17.95 4.46 -5.59
C GLU A 112 18.60 3.11 -5.92
N LEU A 113 18.34 2.09 -5.08
CA LEU A 113 18.80 0.71 -5.29
C LEU A 113 17.61 -0.26 -5.37
N PRO A 114 17.61 -1.19 -6.31
CA PRO A 114 16.59 -2.21 -6.40
C PRO A 114 16.72 -3.21 -5.24
N LEU A 115 15.60 -3.71 -4.77
CA LEU A 115 15.55 -4.81 -3.82
C LEU A 115 15.89 -6.12 -4.55
N ALA A 116 16.92 -6.84 -4.09
CA ALA A 116 17.24 -8.15 -4.65
C ALA A 116 16.12 -9.16 -4.36
N GLU A 117 15.90 -10.10 -5.27
CA GLU A 117 14.79 -11.07 -5.21
C GLU A 117 14.71 -11.83 -3.89
N GLY A 118 15.81 -12.39 -3.41
CA GLY A 118 15.83 -13.11 -2.14
C GLY A 118 15.46 -12.21 -0.96
N ARG A 119 15.82 -10.93 -0.99
CA ARG A 119 15.45 -9.97 0.04
C ARG A 119 13.99 -9.53 -0.09
N ASP A 120 13.45 -9.46 -1.30
CA ASP A 120 12.01 -9.22 -1.51
C ASP A 120 11.19 -10.32 -0.83
N LYS A 121 11.51 -11.58 -1.09
CA LYS A 121 10.87 -12.74 -0.44
C LYS A 121 11.01 -12.67 1.09
N LEU A 122 12.19 -12.30 1.58
CA LEU A 122 12.45 -12.18 3.02
C LEU A 122 11.63 -11.05 3.66
N VAL A 123 11.52 -9.88 3.03
CA VAL A 123 10.66 -8.77 3.51
C VAL A 123 9.22 -9.22 3.66
N ARG A 124 8.67 -9.90 2.65
CA ARG A 124 7.30 -10.40 2.67
C ARG A 124 7.09 -11.48 3.73
N PHE A 125 8.05 -12.39 3.88
CA PHE A 125 8.02 -13.41 4.93
C PHE A 125 8.04 -12.79 6.32
N ILE A 126 8.97 -11.85 6.58
CA ILE A 126 9.05 -11.11 7.85
C ILE A 126 7.71 -10.43 8.15
N TYR A 127 7.10 -9.77 7.16
CA TYR A 127 5.81 -9.13 7.35
C TYR A 127 4.71 -10.13 7.71
N ARG A 128 4.64 -11.28 7.02
CA ARG A 128 3.69 -12.36 7.35
C ARG A 128 3.81 -12.82 8.79
N VAL A 129 5.04 -13.10 9.22
CA VAL A 129 5.31 -13.64 10.57
C VAL A 129 5.00 -12.61 11.65
N LEU A 130 5.44 -11.36 11.47
CA LEU A 130 5.39 -10.33 12.51
C LEU A 130 4.08 -9.52 12.51
N SER A 131 3.33 -9.51 11.42
CA SER A 131 2.06 -8.77 11.36
C SER A 131 1.02 -9.37 12.31
N LYS A 132 0.05 -8.54 12.70
CA LYS A 132 -1.12 -9.00 13.47
C LYS A 132 -2.25 -9.50 12.55
N ASP A 133 -2.01 -9.58 11.25
CA ASP A 133 -3.00 -10.02 10.26
C ASP A 133 -3.19 -11.54 10.33
N ARG A 134 -4.35 -11.95 10.85
CA ARG A 134 -4.69 -13.37 11.01
C ARG A 134 -4.70 -14.12 9.68
N LYS A 135 -5.21 -13.50 8.61
CA LYS A 135 -5.29 -14.14 7.28
C LYS A 135 -3.90 -14.46 6.71
N LEU A 136 -2.94 -13.54 6.90
CA LEU A 136 -1.56 -13.79 6.50
C LEU A 136 -0.90 -14.90 7.31
N LYS A 137 -1.24 -15.02 8.61
CA LYS A 137 -0.70 -16.07 9.48
C LYS A 137 -1.30 -17.45 9.21
N GLU A 138 -2.59 -17.52 8.94
CA GLU A 138 -3.26 -18.77 8.59
C GLU A 138 -2.63 -19.44 7.37
N ALA A 139 -2.20 -18.65 6.40
CA ALA A 139 -1.50 -19.16 5.22
C ALA A 139 -0.10 -19.75 5.52
N LEU A 140 0.51 -19.44 6.67
CA LEU A 140 1.79 -20.04 7.10
C LEU A 140 1.61 -21.45 7.72
N ASN A 141 0.41 -21.81 8.13
CA ASN A 141 0.13 -23.09 8.78
C ASN A 141 0.06 -24.27 7.77
N ASN A 142 0.15 -23.98 6.48
CA ASN A 142 0.16 -24.98 5.44
C ASN A 142 1.49 -24.90 4.68
N GLU A 143 2.38 -25.85 4.92
CA GLU A 143 3.72 -25.92 4.33
C GLU A 143 3.68 -25.88 2.80
N ARG A 144 2.78 -26.66 2.18
CA ARG A 144 2.62 -26.68 0.73
C ARG A 144 2.13 -25.34 0.16
N GLN A 145 1.24 -24.65 0.86
CA GLN A 145 0.79 -23.31 0.43
C GLN A 145 1.90 -22.29 0.56
N MET A 146 2.73 -22.39 1.58
CA MET A 146 3.88 -21.49 1.76
C MET A 146 4.93 -21.73 0.67
N GLU A 147 5.22 -22.99 0.34
CA GLU A 147 6.13 -23.35 -0.75
C GLU A 147 5.64 -22.79 -2.09
N LEU A 148 4.38 -23.04 -2.46
CA LEU A 148 3.75 -22.52 -3.67
C LEU A 148 3.76 -21.00 -3.71
N TRP A 149 3.51 -20.33 -2.60
CA TRP A 149 3.58 -18.88 -2.51
C TRP A 149 5.00 -18.34 -2.73
N LEU A 150 6.02 -18.96 -2.13
CA LEU A 150 7.42 -18.57 -2.35
C LEU A 150 7.87 -18.78 -3.81
N ILE A 151 7.35 -19.81 -4.48
CA ILE A 151 7.61 -20.07 -5.90
C ILE A 151 6.90 -19.02 -6.76
N ALA A 152 5.65 -18.69 -6.46
CA ALA A 152 4.84 -17.73 -7.23
C ALA A 152 5.38 -16.28 -7.15
N LEU A 153 6.20 -15.95 -6.14
CA LEU A 153 6.85 -14.64 -6.01
C LEU A 153 8.00 -14.44 -7.04
N HIS A 154 7.80 -14.81 -8.29
CA HIS A 154 8.77 -14.69 -9.38
C HIS A 154 8.25 -13.74 -10.48
N GLY A 155 7.56 -12.67 -10.12
CA GLY A 155 7.03 -11.72 -11.09
C GLY A 155 8.09 -10.75 -11.63
N LYS A 156 8.02 -10.44 -12.93
CA LYS A 156 8.68 -9.29 -13.52
C LYS A 156 8.10 -8.02 -12.91
N GLY A 157 8.92 -7.00 -12.71
CA GLY A 157 8.49 -5.73 -12.15
C GLY A 157 7.66 -4.94 -13.16
N ASP A 158 6.37 -5.23 -13.25
CA ASP A 158 5.43 -4.41 -13.97
C ASP A 158 4.92 -3.29 -13.05
N SER A 159 4.73 -2.11 -13.62
CA SER A 159 4.10 -1.01 -12.92
C SER A 159 2.66 -1.40 -12.59
N GLU A 160 2.31 -1.37 -11.33
CA GLU A 160 0.98 -1.71 -10.83
C GLU A 160 0.39 -0.54 -10.05
N ARG A 161 -0.91 -0.34 -10.14
CA ARG A 161 -1.66 0.48 -9.20
C ARG A 161 -2.33 -0.38 -8.16
N ILE A 162 -2.55 0.17 -6.97
CA ILE A 162 -3.33 -0.47 -5.93
C ILE A 162 -4.69 0.20 -5.91
N MET A 163 -5.71 -0.57 -6.25
CA MET A 163 -7.10 -0.13 -6.24
C MET A 163 -7.79 -0.63 -4.98
N GLY A 164 -8.26 0.29 -4.15
CA GLY A 164 -9.11 0.00 -3.01
C GLY A 164 -10.57 0.36 -3.32
N THR A 165 -11.48 -0.59 -3.23
CA THR A 165 -12.93 -0.36 -3.38
C THR A 165 -13.63 -0.56 -2.06
N TRP A 166 -14.36 0.47 -1.61
CA TRP A 166 -15.20 0.40 -0.43
C TRP A 166 -16.51 -0.35 -0.74
N LEU A 167 -16.75 -1.45 -0.04
CA LEU A 167 -17.91 -2.32 -0.23
C LEU A 167 -19.03 -2.09 0.79
N GLY A 168 -18.87 -1.12 1.72
CA GLY A 168 -19.76 -0.97 2.87
C GLY A 168 -19.49 -2.01 3.97
N HIS A 169 -20.30 -1.97 5.06
CA HIS A 169 -20.20 -2.92 6.17
C HIS A 169 -18.77 -3.14 6.71
N HIS A 170 -17.97 -2.08 6.79
CA HIS A 170 -16.55 -2.11 7.21
C HIS A 170 -15.66 -3.00 6.34
N LYS A 171 -15.91 -3.13 5.04
CA LYS A 171 -15.14 -3.98 4.14
C LYS A 171 -14.49 -3.19 3.01
N TRP A 172 -13.21 -3.44 2.81
CA TRP A 172 -12.44 -3.02 1.65
C TRP A 172 -12.06 -4.22 0.79
N ARG A 173 -12.20 -4.08 -0.53
CA ARG A 173 -11.50 -4.91 -1.51
C ARG A 173 -10.30 -4.12 -1.98
N VAL A 174 -9.12 -4.72 -1.90
CA VAL A 174 -7.88 -4.09 -2.36
C VAL A 174 -7.15 -5.07 -3.28
N GLU A 175 -6.85 -4.63 -4.47
CA GLU A 175 -6.24 -5.43 -5.53
C GLU A 175 -5.08 -4.64 -6.16
N ALA A 176 -4.05 -5.37 -6.63
CA ALA A 176 -3.01 -4.80 -7.48
C ALA A 176 -3.44 -4.99 -8.93
N GLU A 177 -3.50 -3.90 -9.68
CA GLU A 177 -3.89 -3.90 -11.09
C GLU A 177 -2.71 -3.43 -11.94
N PRO A 178 -2.46 -4.07 -13.12
CA PRO A 178 -1.50 -3.53 -14.06
C PRO A 178 -1.85 -2.09 -14.44
N LEU A 179 -0.86 -1.22 -14.55
CA LEU A 179 -1.06 0.05 -15.23
C LEU A 179 -1.23 -0.26 -16.71
N GLU A 180 -2.48 -0.32 -17.17
CA GLU A 180 -2.74 -0.26 -18.61
C GLU A 180 -2.16 1.05 -19.12
N LEU A 181 -1.30 0.96 -20.12
CA LEU A 181 -0.88 2.12 -20.91
C LEU A 181 -2.18 2.71 -21.48
N VAL A 182 -2.66 3.78 -20.86
CA VAL A 182 -3.72 4.58 -21.42
C VAL A 182 -3.16 5.08 -22.76
N ALA A 183 -3.61 4.46 -23.83
CA ALA A 183 -3.28 4.91 -25.17
C ALA A 183 -3.70 6.39 -25.27
N ALA A 184 -2.69 7.24 -25.46
CA ALA A 184 -2.87 8.67 -25.67
C ALA A 184 -3.58 8.94 -27.00
#